data_fb246b4108df0d392ee79c6474d4d7e5
#
_entry.id   fb246b4108df0d392ee79c6474d4d7e5
#
_cell.length_a   1.000
_cell.length_b   1.000
_cell.length_c   1.000
_cell.angle_alpha   90.00
_cell.angle_beta   90.00
_cell.angle_gamma   90.00
#
_symmetry.space_group_name_H-M   'P 1'
#
loop_
_entity.id
_entity.type
_entity.pdbx_description
1 polymer ?
#
loop_
_entity_poly.entity_id
_entity_poly.type
_entity_poly.pdbx_seq_one_letter_code
_entity_poly.pdbx_strand_id
1 'polypeptide(L)'
;MRKRTRQGAAVLGALESSDGFRTAQQIHADLRADGDGIGLTTVYRHLQLLADDGAVDVLQLDGGEVAYRRCASDRHHHHLVCRSCGRSVEVACPDVGAWAQSVAKDAGFADPSHRVEVFGLCPACRRASGPGQ
;
A
#
# COMPACT_ATOMS: atom_id res chain seq x y z
N MET A 1 15.91 1.30 15.39
CA MET A 1 14.96 0.43 14.70
C MET A 1 14.18 -0.41 15.72
N ARG A 2 12.87 -0.44 15.59
CA ARG A 2 12.01 -1.20 16.49
C ARG A 2 12.15 -2.71 16.23
N LYS A 3 12.32 -3.47 17.31
CA LYS A 3 12.42 -4.92 17.21
C LYS A 3 11.02 -5.50 16.96
N ARG A 4 10.89 -6.34 15.94
CA ARG A 4 9.62 -6.98 15.62
C ARG A 4 9.38 -8.21 16.50
N THR A 5 8.13 -8.37 16.93
CA THR A 5 7.70 -9.57 17.62
C THR A 5 7.44 -10.68 16.59
N ARG A 6 7.20 -11.92 17.09
CA ARG A 6 6.81 -13.03 16.23
C ARG A 6 5.54 -12.69 15.43
N GLN A 7 4.57 -12.07 16.09
CA GLN A 7 3.31 -11.69 15.43
C GLN A 7 3.54 -10.61 14.38
N GLY A 8 4.37 -9.62 14.68
CA GLY A 8 4.72 -8.58 13.72
C GLY A 8 5.44 -9.12 12.51
N ALA A 9 6.34 -10.09 12.72
CA ALA A 9 7.04 -10.76 11.62
C ALA A 9 6.07 -11.55 10.76
N ALA A 10 5.07 -12.21 11.36
CA ALA A 10 4.06 -12.96 10.61
C ALA A 10 3.21 -12.03 9.73
N VAL A 11 2.81 -10.87 10.26
CA VAL A 11 2.05 -9.88 9.51
C VAL A 11 2.87 -9.38 8.31
N LEU A 12 4.13 -9.04 8.55
CA LEU A 12 5.01 -8.58 7.48
C LEU A 12 5.23 -9.67 6.43
N GLY A 13 5.38 -10.92 6.86
CA GLY A 13 5.53 -12.05 5.95
C GLY A 13 4.32 -12.24 5.03
N ALA A 14 3.12 -12.02 5.57
CA ALA A 14 1.90 -12.10 4.76
C ALA A 14 1.89 -11.03 3.67
N LEU A 15 2.40 -9.83 3.98
CA LEU A 15 2.52 -8.77 2.98
C LEU A 15 3.58 -9.08 1.93
N GLU A 16 4.69 -9.68 2.35
CA GLU A 16 5.79 -10.01 1.44
C GLU A 16 5.40 -11.06 0.41
N SER A 17 4.44 -11.92 0.74
CA SER A 17 3.98 -12.95 -0.18
C SER A 17 2.94 -12.44 -1.18
N SER A 18 2.57 -11.17 -1.11
CA SER A 18 1.61 -10.53 -2.01
C SER A 18 2.31 -9.49 -2.88
N ASP A 19 1.92 -9.38 -4.14
CA ASP A 19 2.46 -8.38 -5.06
C ASP A 19 1.57 -7.12 -5.16
N GLY A 20 0.60 -6.97 -4.26
CA GLY A 20 -0.29 -5.83 -4.29
C GLY A 20 -0.65 -5.35 -2.89
N PHE A 21 -1.50 -4.36 -2.84
CA PHE A 21 -2.02 -3.84 -1.58
C PHE A 21 -3.03 -4.80 -0.99
N ARG A 22 -2.96 -5.00 0.34
CA ARG A 22 -3.85 -5.87 1.08
C ARG A 22 -4.47 -5.12 2.25
N THR A 23 -5.76 -5.32 2.48
CA THR A 23 -6.40 -4.78 3.67
C THR A 23 -6.05 -5.62 4.89
N ALA A 24 -6.26 -5.06 6.08
CA ALA A 24 -6.03 -5.81 7.32
C ALA A 24 -6.88 -7.08 7.38
N GLN A 25 -8.11 -7.02 6.88
CA GLN A 25 -8.99 -8.19 6.87
C GLN A 25 -8.47 -9.28 5.95
N GLN A 26 -7.95 -8.91 4.78
CA GLN A 26 -7.33 -9.87 3.86
C GLN A 26 -6.09 -10.51 4.48
N ILE A 27 -5.25 -9.72 5.13
CA ILE A 27 -4.05 -10.22 5.81
C ILE A 27 -4.45 -11.19 6.92
N HIS A 28 -5.46 -10.83 7.70
CA HIS A 28 -5.98 -11.68 8.77
C HIS A 28 -6.48 -13.02 8.21
N ALA A 29 -7.21 -12.99 7.10
CA ALA A 29 -7.69 -14.21 6.46
C ALA A 29 -6.54 -15.09 5.97
N ASP A 30 -5.51 -14.47 5.39
CA ASP A 30 -4.31 -15.20 4.94
C ASP A 30 -3.60 -15.89 6.10
N LEU A 31 -3.47 -15.20 7.22
CA LEU A 31 -2.82 -15.76 8.41
C LEU A 31 -3.63 -16.90 9.01
N ARG A 32 -4.95 -16.78 9.03
CA ARG A 32 -5.81 -17.86 9.51
C ARG A 32 -5.70 -19.10 8.62
N ALA A 33 -5.63 -18.89 7.32
CA ALA A 33 -5.47 -19.99 6.37
C ALA A 33 -4.13 -20.73 6.60
N ASP A 34 -3.10 -20.02 7.06
CA ASP A 34 -1.79 -20.59 7.39
C ASP A 34 -1.74 -21.19 8.78
N GLY A 35 -2.85 -21.17 9.50
CA GLY A 35 -2.91 -21.73 10.84
C GLY A 35 -2.47 -20.79 11.95
N ASP A 36 -2.24 -19.51 11.63
CA ASP A 36 -1.87 -18.51 12.63
C ASP A 36 -3.11 -18.04 13.38
N GLY A 37 -3.02 -17.99 14.71
CA GLY A 37 -4.12 -17.59 15.57
C GLY A 37 -4.15 -16.12 15.91
N ILE A 38 -3.52 -15.26 15.11
CA ILE A 38 -3.46 -13.83 15.37
C ILE A 38 -4.83 -13.19 15.10
N GLY A 39 -5.36 -12.44 16.09
CA GLY A 39 -6.65 -11.77 15.96
C GLY A 39 -6.55 -10.53 15.07
N LEU A 40 -7.72 -10.10 14.55
CA LEU A 40 -7.79 -8.95 13.65
C LEU A 40 -7.28 -7.67 14.29
N THR A 41 -7.62 -7.42 15.55
CA THR A 41 -7.14 -6.22 16.27
C THR A 41 -5.63 -6.20 16.35
N THR A 42 -5.01 -7.36 16.58
CA THR A 42 -3.56 -7.48 16.63
C THR A 42 -2.93 -7.22 15.26
N VAL A 43 -3.57 -7.69 14.20
CA VAL A 43 -3.13 -7.41 12.83
C VAL A 43 -3.12 -5.91 12.58
N TYR A 44 -4.21 -5.20 12.92
CA TYR A 44 -4.28 -3.74 12.76
C TYR A 44 -3.16 -3.04 13.52
N ARG A 45 -2.92 -3.45 14.76
CA ARG A 45 -1.88 -2.84 15.58
C ARG A 45 -0.51 -2.99 14.95
N HIS A 46 -0.19 -4.17 14.44
CA HIS A 46 1.11 -4.40 13.81
C HIS A 46 1.24 -3.66 12.48
N LEU A 47 0.17 -3.56 11.71
CA LEU A 47 0.18 -2.78 10.48
C LEU A 47 0.44 -1.31 10.77
N GLN A 48 -0.16 -0.77 11.83
CA GLN A 48 0.08 0.61 12.22
C GLN A 48 1.54 0.83 12.63
N LEU A 49 2.10 -0.10 13.38
CA LEU A 49 3.51 -0.01 13.78
C LEU A 49 4.43 -0.09 12.57
N LEU A 50 4.13 -0.97 11.61
CA LEU A 50 4.92 -1.08 10.38
C LEU A 50 4.83 0.19 9.54
N ALA A 51 3.65 0.80 9.49
CA ALA A 51 3.47 2.06 8.77
C ALA A 51 4.26 3.18 9.44
N ASP A 52 4.23 3.25 10.77
CA ASP A 52 4.98 4.26 11.53
C ASP A 52 6.49 4.09 11.32
N ASP A 53 6.96 2.86 11.16
CA ASP A 53 8.37 2.58 10.92
C ASP A 53 8.78 2.76 9.45
N GLY A 54 7.83 3.06 8.57
CA GLY A 54 8.12 3.20 7.14
C GLY A 54 8.37 1.89 6.42
N ALA A 55 7.99 0.77 7.03
CA ALA A 55 8.22 -0.56 6.46
C ALA A 55 7.16 -0.95 5.42
N VAL A 56 6.01 -0.30 5.45
CA VAL A 56 4.91 -0.57 4.50
C VAL A 56 4.38 0.74 3.93
N ASP A 57 3.90 0.65 2.70
CA ASP A 57 3.13 1.73 2.08
C ASP A 57 1.67 1.59 2.49
N VAL A 58 1.01 2.73 2.64
CA VAL A 58 -0.40 2.79 3.05
C VAL A 58 -1.19 3.45 1.94
N LEU A 59 -2.30 2.86 1.56
CA LEU A 59 -3.17 3.37 0.51
C LEU A 59 -4.60 3.43 1.02
N GLN A 60 -5.22 4.59 0.89
CA GLN A 60 -6.64 4.74 1.24
C GLN A 60 -7.47 4.42 0.00
N LEU A 61 -8.36 3.44 0.15
CA LEU A 61 -9.24 3.00 -0.92
C LEU A 61 -10.57 3.75 -0.85
N ASP A 62 -11.34 3.65 -1.91
CA ASP A 62 -12.70 4.18 -1.94
C ASP A 62 -13.51 3.51 -0.81
N GLY A 63 -14.38 4.27 -0.18
CA GLY A 63 -15.17 3.76 0.93
C GLY A 63 -14.48 3.81 2.29
N GLY A 64 -13.27 4.38 2.34
CA GLY A 64 -12.55 4.58 3.60
C GLY A 64 -11.68 3.43 4.03
N GLU A 65 -11.66 2.33 3.28
CA GLU A 65 -10.80 1.20 3.58
C GLU A 65 -9.34 1.56 3.38
N VAL A 66 -8.45 0.94 4.17
CA VAL A 66 -7.02 1.17 4.08
C VAL A 66 -6.34 -0.14 3.71
N ALA A 67 -5.42 -0.08 2.76
CA ALA A 67 -4.65 -1.22 2.32
C ALA A 67 -3.16 -0.96 2.52
N TYR A 68 -2.39 -2.02 2.61
CA TYR A 68 -0.97 -1.97 2.96
C TYR A 68 -0.17 -2.82 1.97
N ARG A 69 1.05 -2.40 1.71
CA ARG A 69 1.97 -3.14 0.85
C ARG A 69 3.38 -3.00 1.40
N ARG A 70 4.14 -4.07 1.37
CA ARG A 70 5.53 -4.03 1.79
C ARG A 70 6.30 -3.02 0.92
N CYS A 71 7.03 -2.12 1.58
CA CYS A 71 7.89 -1.17 0.92
C CYS A 71 9.14 -1.89 0.39
N ALA A 72 9.32 -1.88 -0.92
CA ALA A 72 10.48 -2.51 -1.53
C ALA A 72 11.70 -1.59 -1.58
N SER A 73 11.50 -0.29 -1.41
CA SER A 73 12.54 0.71 -1.59
C SER A 73 12.28 1.90 -0.67
N ASP A 74 13.34 2.52 -0.19
CA ASP A 74 13.27 3.75 0.59
C ASP A 74 13.02 4.97 -0.30
N ARG A 75 13.11 4.80 -1.61
CA ARG A 75 12.93 5.89 -2.56
C ARG A 75 11.47 6.30 -2.62
N HIS A 76 11.27 7.59 -2.83
CA HIS A 76 9.94 8.09 -3.13
C HIS A 76 9.42 7.46 -4.42
N HIS A 77 8.23 6.91 -4.38
CA HIS A 77 7.65 6.24 -5.54
C HIS A 77 6.14 6.41 -5.53
N HIS A 78 5.56 6.18 -6.70
CA HIS A 78 4.13 6.24 -6.91
C HIS A 78 3.64 4.85 -7.32
N HIS A 79 2.33 4.65 -7.28
CA HIS A 79 1.76 3.34 -7.57
C HIS A 79 0.69 3.42 -8.62
N LEU A 80 0.69 2.43 -9.51
CA LEU A 80 -0.43 2.11 -10.37
C LEU A 80 -1.10 0.88 -9.77
N VAL A 81 -2.37 0.99 -9.41
CA VAL A 81 -3.07 -0.03 -8.61
C VAL A 81 -4.29 -0.53 -9.36
N CYS A 82 -4.45 -1.84 -9.42
CA CYS A 82 -5.67 -2.44 -9.94
C CYS A 82 -6.80 -2.27 -8.92
N ARG A 83 -7.86 -1.60 -9.33
CA ARG A 83 -9.00 -1.34 -8.44
C ARG A 83 -9.79 -2.60 -8.11
N SER A 84 -9.58 -3.66 -8.87
CA SER A 84 -10.29 -4.92 -8.68
C SER A 84 -9.55 -5.90 -7.78
N CYS A 85 -8.27 -6.19 -8.07
CA CYS A 85 -7.53 -7.22 -7.34
C CYS A 85 -6.45 -6.68 -6.42
N GLY A 86 -6.17 -5.38 -6.46
CA GLY A 86 -5.16 -4.76 -5.61
C GLY A 86 -3.73 -4.87 -6.12
N ARG A 87 -3.51 -5.57 -7.22
CA ARG A 87 -2.17 -5.67 -7.82
C ARG A 87 -1.63 -4.27 -8.07
N SER A 88 -0.37 -4.05 -7.75
CA SER A 88 0.24 -2.75 -7.92
C SER A 88 1.60 -2.82 -8.56
N VAL A 89 1.95 -1.75 -9.24
CA VAL A 89 3.25 -1.57 -9.89
C VAL A 89 3.79 -0.23 -9.42
N GLU A 90 5.06 -0.21 -9.01
CA GLU A 90 5.71 1.04 -8.68
C GLU A 90 6.07 1.76 -9.97
N VAL A 91 5.79 3.05 -10.01
CA VAL A 91 6.08 3.88 -11.18
C VAL A 91 6.85 5.12 -10.74
N ALA A 92 7.76 5.56 -11.59
CA ALA A 92 8.51 6.79 -11.36
C ALA A 92 7.82 7.93 -12.10
N CYS A 93 7.75 9.08 -11.45
CA CYS A 93 7.16 10.26 -12.07
C CYS A 93 7.93 11.50 -11.58
N PRO A 94 9.16 11.72 -12.08
CA PRO A 94 10.03 12.77 -11.57
C PRO A 94 9.47 14.18 -11.71
N ASP A 95 8.67 14.43 -12.74
CA ASP A 95 8.12 15.76 -13.01
C ASP A 95 7.09 16.20 -11.97
N VAL A 96 6.42 15.26 -11.32
CA VAL A 96 5.42 15.57 -10.29
C VAL A 96 6.08 16.24 -9.08
N GLY A 97 7.25 15.77 -8.67
CA GLY A 97 7.98 16.37 -7.56
C GLY A 97 8.36 17.82 -7.85
N ALA A 98 8.91 18.08 -9.02
CA ALA A 98 9.29 19.42 -9.42
C ALA A 98 8.07 20.35 -9.52
N TRP A 99 6.98 19.86 -10.07
CA TRP A 99 5.74 20.60 -10.16
C TRP A 99 5.19 20.96 -8.78
N ALA A 100 5.18 19.99 -7.84
CA ALA A 100 4.68 20.22 -6.49
C ALA A 100 5.51 21.28 -5.75
N GLN A 101 6.84 21.23 -5.91
CA GLN A 101 7.74 22.23 -5.32
C GLN A 101 7.44 23.62 -5.88
N SER A 102 7.26 23.71 -7.18
CA SER A 102 6.98 24.97 -7.86
C SER A 102 5.66 25.59 -7.39
N VAL A 103 4.61 24.77 -7.32
CA VAL A 103 3.28 25.23 -6.89
C VAL A 103 3.34 25.73 -5.44
N ALA A 104 4.02 24.99 -4.56
CA ALA A 104 4.14 25.39 -3.17
C ALA A 104 4.89 26.71 -3.02
N LYS A 105 6.01 26.84 -3.74
CA LYS A 105 6.81 28.05 -3.71
C LYS A 105 6.02 29.26 -4.18
N ASP A 106 5.31 29.13 -5.30
CA ASP A 106 4.53 30.22 -5.87
C ASP A 106 3.41 30.68 -4.94
N ALA A 107 2.85 29.75 -4.15
CA ALA A 107 1.78 30.06 -3.20
C ALA A 107 2.30 30.42 -1.81
N GLY A 108 3.60 30.36 -1.58
CA GLY A 108 4.19 30.68 -0.28
C GLY A 108 4.09 29.57 0.75
N PHE A 109 3.88 28.33 0.32
CA PHE A 109 3.79 27.17 1.22
C PHE A 109 5.17 26.57 1.44
N ALA A 110 5.40 26.09 2.67
CA ALA A 110 6.65 25.45 3.02
C ALA A 110 6.47 23.94 3.10
N ASP A 111 7.57 23.22 2.90
CA ASP A 111 7.67 21.77 3.12
C ASP A 111 6.61 20.98 2.35
N PRO A 112 6.55 21.14 1.02
CA PRO A 112 5.52 20.43 0.23
C PRO A 112 5.78 18.93 0.19
N SER A 113 4.70 18.16 0.21
CA SER A 113 4.73 16.74 -0.08
C SER A 113 3.64 16.43 -1.09
N HIS A 114 3.74 15.27 -1.73
CA HIS A 114 2.72 14.88 -2.70
C HIS A 114 2.55 13.38 -2.69
N ARG A 115 1.38 12.95 -3.13
CA ARG A 115 1.05 11.54 -3.32
C ARG A 115 0.33 11.41 -4.64
N VAL A 116 0.72 10.39 -5.41
CA VAL A 116 0.07 10.09 -6.69
C VAL A 116 -0.19 8.59 -6.73
N GLU A 117 -1.44 8.23 -6.82
CA GLU A 117 -1.85 6.86 -7.08
C GLU A 117 -2.75 6.87 -8.30
N VAL A 118 -2.47 5.97 -9.24
CA VAL A 118 -3.27 5.82 -10.45
C VAL A 118 -3.99 4.49 -10.37
N PHE A 119 -5.29 4.49 -10.62
CA PHE A 119 -6.13 3.30 -10.52
C PHE A 119 -6.62 2.89 -11.89
N GLY A 120 -6.60 1.57 -12.14
CA GLY A 120 -7.09 1.01 -13.38
C GLY A 120 -7.42 -0.44 -13.20
N LEU A 121 -7.60 -1.16 -14.29
CA LEU A 121 -7.78 -2.62 -14.27
C LEU A 121 -6.53 -3.26 -14.84
N CYS A 122 -5.94 -4.18 -14.09
CA CYS A 122 -4.77 -4.90 -14.58
C CYS A 122 -5.18 -5.79 -15.76
N PRO A 123 -4.22 -6.28 -16.57
CA PRO A 123 -4.57 -7.08 -17.75
C PRO A 123 -5.45 -8.28 -17.45
N ALA A 124 -5.21 -8.98 -16.35
CA ALA A 124 -6.02 -10.13 -15.98
C ALA A 124 -7.46 -9.74 -15.63
N CYS A 125 -7.63 -8.67 -14.85
CA CYS A 125 -8.96 -8.20 -14.45
C CYS A 125 -9.71 -7.58 -15.60
N ARG A 126 -8.99 -6.90 -16.50
CA ARG A 126 -9.58 -6.34 -17.70
C ARG A 126 -10.18 -7.44 -18.56
N ARG A 127 -9.47 -8.56 -18.75
CA ARG A 127 -9.96 -9.71 -19.52
C ARG A 127 -11.16 -10.36 -18.84
N ALA A 128 -11.10 -10.50 -17.51
CA ALA A 128 -12.20 -11.09 -16.75
C ALA A 128 -13.47 -10.27 -16.81
N SER A 129 -13.34 -8.92 -16.90
CA SER A 129 -14.49 -8.02 -16.99
C SER A 129 -15.17 -8.06 -18.36
N GLY A 130 -14.47 -8.52 -19.39
CA GLY A 130 -14.99 -8.59 -20.75
C GLY A 130 -15.00 -7.23 -21.45
N PRO A 131 -15.40 -7.22 -22.73
CA PRO A 131 -15.42 -6.00 -23.52
C PRO A 131 -16.49 -5.02 -23.02
N GLY A 132 -16.21 -3.74 -23.18
CA GLY A 132 -17.14 -2.69 -22.80
C GLY A 132 -17.08 -2.23 -21.35
N GLN A 133 -16.16 -2.74 -20.59
CA GLN A 133 -15.96 -2.34 -19.18
C GLN A 133 -14.94 -1.24 -19.02
#